data_837aae32280698dde21ec59bbb03a42e
#
_entry.id   837aae32280698dde21ec59bbb03a42e
#
_cell.length_a   1.000
_cell.length_b   1.000
_cell.length_c   1.000
_cell.angle_alpha   90.00
_cell.angle_beta   90.00
_cell.angle_gamma   90.00
#
_symmetry.space_group_name_H-M   'P 1'
#
loop_
_entity.id
_entity.type
_entity.pdbx_description
1 polymer ?
#
loop_
_entity_poly.entity_id
_entity_poly.type
_entity_poly.pdbx_seq_one_letter_code
_entity_poly.pdbx_strand_id
1 'polypeptide(L)'
;QGFSASAQLTNPGFETSTALPSAPGMWHLLPGWNNALSGLSSPDFFHIDGTFGGDLPETPVAMVSPYEGRGIAGLAVIKRNGAGQPLSREYLVQSFAQPLIVGQHYRLSFAFTNGEPISTSWSGLSVNGLGVALSTEQPSQFGDGVLDLPPVFAFSYARYDEDWSEVSVTFQADAPHQFMTVGVFLPDDDVEAAISSGENPSLAYYFFDAFELDPVPPPGDPSPSQDQVKGPEPTPGYDEAEFGTFVPNAFSPNGDGLNDVFSPRVGSILPVSFKVYSRWGGLVADLDPGQPVWDGKDANGHLLEPGMYIWMLEWPRNTPKEVRNQQGAVLLLD
;
A
#
# COMPACT_ATOMS: atom_id res chain seq x y z
N GLN A 1 -31.32 6.63 9.04
CA GLN A 1 -31.25 6.66 7.58
C GLN A 1 -29.96 5.92 7.23
N GLY A 2 -30.11 4.69 6.70
CA GLY A 2 -28.98 3.91 6.23
C GLY A 2 -28.31 4.64 5.07
N PHE A 3 -27.02 4.93 5.22
CA PHE A 3 -26.20 5.35 4.11
C PHE A 3 -26.05 4.14 3.17
N SER A 4 -26.71 4.20 2.03
CA SER A 4 -26.33 3.36 0.89
C SER A 4 -24.93 3.84 0.51
N ALA A 5 -23.92 2.99 0.62
CA ALA A 5 -22.60 3.26 0.09
C ALA A 5 -22.79 3.45 -1.43
N SER A 6 -22.79 4.71 -1.90
CA SER A 6 -22.65 4.96 -3.32
C SER A 6 -21.18 4.64 -3.64
N ALA A 7 -20.94 3.74 -4.58
CA ALA A 7 -19.58 3.45 -5.02
C ALA A 7 -18.88 4.77 -5.41
N GLN A 8 -17.85 5.15 -4.63
CA GLN A 8 -17.08 6.38 -4.88
C GLN A 8 -16.20 6.23 -6.11
N LEU A 9 -15.79 5.01 -6.41
CA LEU A 9 -14.89 4.69 -7.51
C LEU A 9 -15.67 4.12 -8.69
N THR A 10 -15.26 4.49 -9.89
CA THR A 10 -15.77 3.92 -11.14
C THR A 10 -14.79 2.88 -11.64
N ASN A 11 -15.25 1.64 -11.86
CA ASN A 11 -14.44 0.55 -12.39
C ASN A 11 -13.19 0.24 -11.54
N PRO A 12 -13.33 0.03 -10.23
CA PRO A 12 -12.20 -0.05 -9.29
C PRO A 12 -11.33 -1.30 -9.47
N GLY A 13 -11.86 -2.38 -10.04
CA GLY A 13 -11.13 -3.62 -10.37
C GLY A 13 -10.83 -3.75 -11.87
N PHE A 14 -10.93 -2.67 -12.68
CA PHE A 14 -10.59 -2.65 -14.11
C PHE A 14 -11.38 -3.62 -15.00
N GLU A 15 -12.55 -4.09 -14.54
CA GLU A 15 -13.37 -5.11 -15.19
C GLU A 15 -14.19 -4.56 -16.39
N THR A 16 -14.39 -3.26 -16.44
CA THR A 16 -15.11 -2.61 -17.54
C THR A 16 -14.13 -1.89 -18.45
N SER A 17 -14.20 -2.18 -19.75
CA SER A 17 -13.40 -1.49 -20.76
C SER A 17 -14.21 -1.21 -22.01
N THR A 18 -13.83 -0.18 -22.76
CA THR A 18 -14.47 0.17 -24.05
C THR A 18 -14.02 -0.75 -25.18
N ALA A 19 -12.87 -1.41 -25.04
CA ALA A 19 -12.34 -2.45 -25.92
C ALA A 19 -11.29 -3.27 -25.15
N LEU A 20 -10.93 -4.44 -25.65
CA LEU A 20 -9.83 -5.22 -25.11
C LEU A 20 -8.48 -4.58 -25.47
N PRO A 21 -7.48 -4.60 -24.56
CA PRO A 21 -6.17 -4.06 -24.86
C PRO A 21 -5.43 -4.90 -25.89
N SER A 22 -4.74 -4.24 -26.81
CA SER A 22 -3.92 -4.87 -27.85
C SER A 22 -2.48 -4.34 -27.88
N ALA A 23 -2.08 -3.61 -26.86
CA ALA A 23 -0.73 -3.11 -26.63
C ALA A 23 -0.63 -2.56 -25.21
N PRO A 24 0.58 -2.34 -24.66
CA PRO A 24 0.78 -1.48 -23.48
C PRO A 24 0.27 -0.06 -23.71
N GLY A 25 0.03 0.69 -22.64
CA GLY A 25 -0.37 2.12 -22.70
C GLY A 25 -1.84 2.37 -23.02
N MET A 26 -2.70 1.37 -22.91
CA MET A 26 -4.11 1.49 -23.30
C MET A 26 -5.06 1.82 -22.13
N TRP A 27 -4.59 2.56 -21.12
CA TRP A 27 -5.39 3.03 -19.98
C TRP A 27 -6.67 3.77 -20.38
N HIS A 28 -6.66 4.48 -21.52
CA HIS A 28 -7.81 5.23 -22.05
C HIS A 28 -9.03 4.36 -22.39
N LEU A 29 -8.87 3.04 -22.39
CA LEU A 29 -9.97 2.09 -22.52
C LEU A 29 -10.74 1.86 -21.22
N LEU A 30 -10.21 2.31 -20.08
CA LEU A 30 -10.77 2.11 -18.75
C LEU A 30 -11.66 3.29 -18.33
N PRO A 31 -13.00 3.15 -18.30
CA PRO A 31 -13.88 4.20 -17.79
C PRO A 31 -13.53 4.59 -16.35
N GLY A 32 -13.50 5.88 -16.07
CA GLY A 32 -13.21 6.43 -14.74
C GLY A 32 -11.74 6.61 -14.43
N TRP A 33 -10.84 5.96 -15.17
CA TRP A 33 -9.40 6.07 -14.98
C TRP A 33 -8.74 6.97 -16.03
N ASN A 34 -7.74 7.71 -15.63
CA ASN A 34 -7.00 8.64 -16.46
C ASN A 34 -5.51 8.60 -16.10
N ASN A 35 -4.66 9.19 -16.94
CA ASN A 35 -3.32 9.61 -16.53
C ASN A 35 -3.36 11.04 -15.97
N ALA A 36 -2.25 11.52 -15.42
CA ALA A 36 -2.10 12.95 -15.12
C ALA A 36 -2.10 13.77 -16.42
N LEU A 37 -2.77 14.93 -16.39
CA LEU A 37 -2.83 15.81 -17.56
C LEU A 37 -1.43 16.24 -17.99
N SER A 38 -1.23 16.37 -19.31
CA SER A 38 0.03 16.78 -19.93
C SER A 38 1.24 15.84 -19.73
N GLY A 39 1.06 14.71 -19.04
CA GLY A 39 2.05 13.65 -18.98
C GLY A 39 2.22 12.97 -20.35
N LEU A 40 3.47 12.58 -20.66
CA LEU A 40 3.80 11.82 -21.88
C LEU A 40 3.75 10.32 -21.64
N SER A 41 3.89 9.91 -20.39
CA SER A 41 3.82 8.53 -19.96
C SER A 41 2.38 8.02 -19.94
N SER A 42 2.23 6.73 -20.13
CA SER A 42 0.93 6.11 -20.32
C SER A 42 0.83 4.85 -19.46
N PRO A 43 0.03 4.89 -18.39
CA PRO A 43 -0.34 3.69 -17.66
C PRO A 43 -0.85 2.58 -18.57
N ASP A 44 -0.66 1.35 -18.15
CA ASP A 44 -1.03 0.18 -18.93
C ASP A 44 -2.37 -0.39 -18.43
N PHE A 45 -3.14 -0.94 -19.37
CA PHE A 45 -4.26 -1.82 -19.09
C PHE A 45 -3.97 -3.20 -19.64
N PHE A 46 -4.15 -4.22 -18.83
CA PHE A 46 -4.00 -5.62 -19.19
C PHE A 46 -5.29 -6.38 -18.92
N HIS A 47 -5.55 -7.40 -19.76
CA HIS A 47 -6.76 -8.21 -19.64
C HIS A 47 -6.48 -9.64 -20.10
N ILE A 48 -7.12 -10.65 -19.49
CA ILE A 48 -6.90 -12.06 -19.85
C ILE A 48 -7.30 -12.42 -21.29
N ASP A 49 -8.16 -11.62 -21.91
CA ASP A 49 -8.53 -11.74 -23.34
C ASP A 49 -7.84 -10.67 -24.20
N GLY A 50 -6.85 -9.94 -23.66
CA GLY A 50 -6.03 -9.00 -24.41
C GLY A 50 -5.17 -9.70 -25.47
N THR A 51 -4.39 -8.92 -26.21
CA THR A 51 -3.47 -9.43 -27.24
C THR A 51 -2.21 -8.55 -27.32
N PHE A 52 -1.15 -9.07 -27.95
CA PHE A 52 0.07 -8.29 -28.32
C PHE A 52 0.69 -7.48 -27.19
N GLY A 53 0.81 -8.08 -25.99
CA GLY A 53 1.40 -7.44 -24.82
C GLY A 53 0.41 -6.61 -23.99
N GLY A 54 -0.89 -6.61 -24.34
CA GLY A 54 -1.99 -6.21 -23.46
C GLY A 54 -2.67 -7.41 -22.80
N ASP A 55 -2.16 -8.62 -23.04
CA ASP A 55 -2.69 -9.87 -22.53
C ASP A 55 -2.04 -10.29 -21.21
N LEU A 56 -2.75 -11.14 -20.47
CA LEU A 56 -2.32 -11.78 -19.23
C LEU A 56 -2.26 -13.31 -19.45
N PRO A 57 -1.42 -14.04 -18.73
CA PRO A 57 -0.57 -13.58 -17.62
C PRO A 57 0.80 -13.04 -18.07
N GLU A 58 1.23 -13.23 -19.31
CA GLU A 58 2.54 -12.83 -19.81
C GLU A 58 2.48 -11.39 -20.35
N THR A 59 3.00 -10.44 -19.56
CA THR A 59 3.13 -9.04 -19.97
C THR A 59 4.54 -8.73 -20.44
N PRO A 60 4.82 -7.58 -21.06
CA PRO A 60 6.18 -7.17 -21.44
C PRO A 60 7.14 -7.02 -20.25
N VAL A 61 6.65 -6.94 -19.02
CA VAL A 61 7.45 -6.63 -17.83
C VAL A 61 7.47 -7.75 -16.78
N ALA A 62 6.43 -8.58 -16.68
CA ALA A 62 6.35 -9.67 -15.70
C ALA A 62 5.28 -10.68 -16.06
N MET A 63 5.32 -11.85 -15.43
CA MET A 63 4.19 -12.79 -15.38
C MET A 63 3.28 -12.37 -14.23
N VAL A 64 2.00 -12.13 -14.50
CA VAL A 64 1.01 -11.74 -13.50
C VAL A 64 -0.39 -12.20 -13.89
N SER A 65 -1.13 -12.76 -12.95
CA SER A 65 -2.58 -13.01 -13.10
C SER A 65 -3.35 -11.92 -12.36
N PRO A 66 -4.59 -11.58 -12.75
CA PRO A 66 -5.40 -10.64 -11.99
C PRO A 66 -5.51 -11.06 -10.52
N TYR A 67 -5.58 -10.08 -9.62
CA TYR A 67 -5.92 -10.31 -8.21
C TYR A 67 -7.37 -10.81 -8.11
N GLU A 68 -8.26 -10.09 -8.79
CA GLU A 68 -9.64 -10.53 -9.00
C GLU A 68 -10.07 -10.31 -10.45
N GLY A 69 -11.19 -10.89 -10.85
CA GLY A 69 -11.80 -10.67 -12.17
C GLY A 69 -10.90 -11.02 -13.35
N ARG A 70 -10.72 -10.08 -14.30
CA ARG A 70 -10.11 -10.33 -15.61
C ARG A 70 -9.14 -9.23 -16.07
N GLY A 71 -9.20 -8.03 -15.50
CA GLY A 71 -8.44 -6.84 -15.89
C GLY A 71 -7.57 -6.32 -14.76
N ILE A 72 -6.42 -5.72 -15.06
CA ILE A 72 -5.55 -5.03 -14.10
C ILE A 72 -4.92 -3.79 -14.75
N ALA A 73 -4.48 -2.83 -13.94
CA ALA A 73 -3.68 -1.71 -14.41
C ALA A 73 -2.20 -1.91 -14.07
N GLY A 74 -1.32 -1.31 -14.87
CA GLY A 74 0.12 -1.31 -14.64
C GLY A 74 0.72 0.09 -14.76
N LEU A 75 1.79 0.35 -13.98
CA LEU A 75 2.49 1.64 -13.94
C LEU A 75 4.02 1.44 -13.90
N ALA A 76 4.73 2.11 -14.80
CA ALA A 76 6.15 2.39 -14.62
C ALA A 76 6.30 3.60 -13.68
N VAL A 77 6.21 3.37 -12.37
CA VAL A 77 6.21 4.46 -11.37
C VAL A 77 7.52 5.24 -11.35
N ILE A 78 8.63 4.61 -11.73
CA ILE A 78 9.93 5.23 -11.98
C ILE A 78 10.62 4.50 -13.14
N LYS A 79 11.09 5.28 -14.11
CA LYS A 79 12.03 4.83 -15.12
C LYS A 79 13.35 5.56 -14.93
N ARG A 80 14.47 4.84 -14.99
CA ARG A 80 15.81 5.38 -14.83
C ARG A 80 16.63 5.25 -16.12
N ASN A 81 17.55 6.18 -16.31
CA ASN A 81 18.57 6.07 -17.38
C ASN A 81 19.70 5.13 -16.95
N GLY A 82 20.64 4.85 -17.89
CA GLY A 82 21.83 4.04 -17.61
C GLY A 82 22.78 4.62 -16.55
N ALA A 83 22.60 5.89 -16.14
CA ALA A 83 23.33 6.52 -15.03
C ALA A 83 22.55 6.45 -13.69
N GLY A 84 21.40 5.78 -13.68
CA GLY A 84 20.56 5.61 -12.48
C GLY A 84 19.68 6.80 -12.12
N GLN A 85 19.64 7.85 -12.97
CA GLN A 85 18.81 9.03 -12.71
C GLN A 85 17.37 8.78 -13.19
N PRO A 86 16.33 9.27 -12.47
CA PRO A 86 14.95 9.23 -12.93
C PRO A 86 14.80 9.95 -14.29
N LEU A 87 14.04 9.32 -15.19
CA LEU A 87 13.70 9.88 -16.51
C LEU A 87 12.24 10.24 -16.62
N SER A 88 11.38 9.37 -16.10
CA SER A 88 9.94 9.53 -16.20
C SER A 88 9.22 8.82 -15.08
N ARG A 89 8.00 9.27 -14.82
CA ARG A 89 7.06 8.71 -13.85
C ARG A 89 5.69 8.63 -14.48
N GLU A 90 5.01 7.53 -14.21
CA GLU A 90 3.61 7.37 -14.57
C GLU A 90 2.73 7.53 -13.34
N TYR A 91 1.53 8.04 -13.57
CA TYR A 91 0.50 8.22 -12.55
C TYR A 91 -0.82 7.72 -13.09
N LEU A 92 -1.54 6.95 -12.27
CA LEU A 92 -2.90 6.52 -12.56
C LEU A 92 -3.86 7.37 -11.72
N VAL A 93 -4.83 8.01 -12.38
CA VAL A 93 -5.74 8.97 -11.75
C VAL A 93 -7.18 8.45 -11.83
N GLN A 94 -7.85 8.39 -10.69
CA GLN A 94 -9.27 8.06 -10.56
C GLN A 94 -10.05 9.32 -10.18
N SER A 95 -11.14 9.60 -10.90
CA SER A 95 -12.11 10.63 -10.49
C SER A 95 -13.17 10.00 -9.59
N PHE A 96 -13.52 10.67 -8.49
CA PHE A 96 -14.61 10.23 -7.62
C PHE A 96 -15.97 10.57 -8.17
N ALA A 97 -16.95 9.71 -7.93
CA ALA A 97 -18.34 9.95 -8.31
C ALA A 97 -18.94 11.21 -7.63
N GLN A 98 -18.48 11.50 -6.41
CA GLN A 98 -18.81 12.69 -5.64
C GLN A 98 -17.56 13.14 -4.87
N PRO A 99 -17.38 14.46 -4.62
CA PRO A 99 -16.30 14.93 -3.76
C PRO A 99 -16.35 14.29 -2.38
N LEU A 100 -15.20 14.05 -1.76
CA LEU A 100 -15.14 13.56 -0.39
C LEU A 100 -15.71 14.60 0.58
N ILE A 101 -16.33 14.13 1.64
CA ILE A 101 -16.90 14.99 2.68
C ILE A 101 -15.79 15.40 3.66
N VAL A 102 -15.52 16.68 3.78
CA VAL A 102 -14.51 17.22 4.72
C VAL A 102 -14.81 16.78 6.14
N GLY A 103 -13.80 16.28 6.84
CA GLY A 103 -13.91 15.76 8.20
C GLY A 103 -14.39 14.30 8.30
N GLN A 104 -14.92 13.73 7.21
CA GLN A 104 -15.28 12.31 7.16
C GLN A 104 -14.03 11.45 7.06
N HIS A 105 -14.01 10.33 7.80
CA HIS A 105 -12.98 9.30 7.66
C HIS A 105 -13.33 8.33 6.55
N TYR A 106 -12.31 7.94 5.80
CA TYR A 106 -12.41 6.97 4.71
C TYR A 106 -11.35 5.90 4.88
N ARG A 107 -11.69 4.67 4.49
CA ARG A 107 -10.75 3.59 4.31
C ARG A 107 -10.54 3.39 2.80
N LEU A 108 -9.30 3.50 2.38
CA LEU A 108 -8.84 3.13 1.05
C LEU A 108 -8.13 1.79 1.13
N SER A 109 -8.51 0.83 0.29
CA SER A 109 -7.77 -0.41 0.09
C SER A 109 -7.54 -0.69 -1.38
N PHE A 110 -6.48 -1.43 -1.70
CA PHE A 110 -6.14 -1.91 -3.04
C PHE A 110 -5.11 -3.03 -2.96
N ALA A 111 -5.05 -3.84 -4.01
CA ALA A 111 -4.01 -4.84 -4.20
C ALA A 111 -2.92 -4.32 -5.16
N PHE A 112 -1.66 -4.70 -4.91
CA PHE A 112 -0.54 -4.39 -5.79
C PHE A 112 0.47 -5.55 -5.84
N THR A 113 1.23 -5.64 -6.93
CA THR A 113 2.33 -6.60 -7.11
C THR A 113 3.33 -6.08 -8.14
N ASN A 114 4.55 -6.61 -8.16
CA ASN A 114 5.49 -6.47 -9.27
C ASN A 114 5.35 -7.60 -10.28
N GLY A 115 4.67 -8.70 -9.90
CA GLY A 115 4.59 -9.94 -10.66
C GLY A 115 5.90 -10.73 -10.67
N GLU A 116 5.84 -11.96 -11.18
CA GLU A 116 7.00 -12.83 -11.31
C GLU A 116 7.93 -12.31 -12.43
N PRO A 117 9.23 -12.10 -12.15
CA PRO A 117 10.16 -11.54 -13.13
C PRO A 117 10.33 -12.45 -14.37
N ILE A 118 10.38 -11.85 -15.54
CA ILE A 118 10.75 -12.55 -16.79
C ILE A 118 12.16 -12.15 -17.22
N SER A 119 12.90 -13.09 -17.80
CA SER A 119 14.32 -12.93 -18.12
C SER A 119 14.65 -11.83 -19.13
N THR A 120 13.67 -11.37 -19.89
CA THR A 120 13.81 -10.31 -20.91
C THR A 120 13.32 -8.95 -20.41
N SER A 121 12.83 -8.87 -19.18
CA SER A 121 12.25 -7.65 -18.62
C SER A 121 13.30 -6.63 -18.23
N TRP A 122 12.93 -5.36 -18.37
CA TRP A 122 13.66 -4.21 -17.83
C TRP A 122 13.15 -3.80 -16.45
N SER A 123 12.08 -4.40 -15.97
CA SER A 123 11.55 -4.24 -14.62
C SER A 123 12.44 -4.98 -13.62
N GLY A 124 12.27 -4.68 -12.35
CA GLY A 124 13.05 -5.32 -11.28
C GLY A 124 13.67 -4.33 -10.32
N LEU A 125 13.37 -3.03 -10.46
CA LEU A 125 13.60 -2.05 -9.41
C LEU A 125 12.45 -2.06 -8.43
N SER A 126 12.79 -2.00 -7.14
CA SER A 126 11.90 -1.55 -6.08
C SER A 126 12.19 -0.11 -5.73
N VAL A 127 11.18 0.64 -5.32
CA VAL A 127 11.32 2.04 -4.90
C VAL A 127 10.51 2.32 -3.63
N ASN A 128 11.00 3.28 -2.83
CA ASN A 128 10.20 3.89 -1.78
C ASN A 128 9.22 4.92 -2.36
N GLY A 129 8.30 5.41 -1.54
CA GLY A 129 7.38 6.48 -1.93
C GLY A 129 6.25 6.10 -2.86
N LEU A 130 6.13 4.80 -3.27
CA LEU A 130 4.91 4.35 -3.94
C LEU A 130 3.73 4.59 -2.99
N GLY A 131 2.71 5.29 -3.47
CA GLY A 131 1.61 5.72 -2.62
C GLY A 131 0.42 6.27 -3.37
N VAL A 132 -0.48 6.89 -2.61
CA VAL A 132 -1.71 7.50 -3.08
C VAL A 132 -1.82 8.92 -2.55
N ALA A 133 -2.10 9.87 -3.44
CA ALA A 133 -2.41 11.25 -3.11
C ALA A 133 -3.85 11.60 -3.50
N LEU A 134 -4.41 12.60 -2.84
CA LEU A 134 -5.74 13.13 -3.12
C LEU A 134 -5.65 14.58 -3.59
N SER A 135 -6.56 14.99 -4.48
CA SER A 135 -6.63 16.37 -4.95
C SER A 135 -8.06 16.83 -5.24
N THR A 136 -8.29 18.13 -5.14
CA THR A 136 -9.58 18.76 -5.50
C THR A 136 -9.69 19.02 -6.99
N GLU A 137 -8.57 19.12 -7.68
CA GLU A 137 -8.48 19.33 -9.12
C GLU A 137 -7.76 18.15 -9.78
N GLN A 138 -8.01 17.93 -11.07
CA GLN A 138 -7.32 16.89 -11.82
C GLN A 138 -5.82 17.20 -11.87
N PRO A 139 -4.94 16.28 -11.45
CA PRO A 139 -3.51 16.50 -11.47
C PRO A 139 -2.97 16.75 -12.87
N SER A 140 -2.04 17.71 -12.98
CA SER A 140 -1.35 18.00 -14.22
C SER A 140 0.15 17.83 -14.03
N GLN A 141 0.75 16.92 -14.79
CA GLN A 141 2.17 16.61 -14.76
C GLN A 141 2.91 17.48 -15.77
N PHE A 142 4.00 18.11 -15.37
CA PHE A 142 4.85 18.82 -16.31
C PHE A 142 5.88 17.85 -16.94
N GLY A 143 5.67 17.53 -18.20
CA GLY A 143 6.43 16.46 -18.86
C GLY A 143 6.18 15.11 -18.15
N ASP A 144 7.26 14.42 -17.80
CA ASP A 144 7.24 13.15 -17.07
C ASP A 144 7.80 13.29 -15.64
N GLY A 145 7.83 14.51 -15.12
CA GLY A 145 8.36 14.82 -13.78
C GLY A 145 7.44 14.42 -12.63
N VAL A 146 7.91 14.70 -11.41
CA VAL A 146 7.14 14.45 -10.19
C VAL A 146 5.91 15.35 -10.10
N LEU A 147 4.80 14.79 -9.59
CA LEU A 147 3.65 15.57 -9.16
C LEU A 147 3.87 16.09 -7.74
N ASP A 148 3.68 17.39 -7.56
CA ASP A 148 3.74 18.04 -6.23
C ASP A 148 2.37 17.86 -5.52
N LEU A 149 2.15 16.65 -5.03
CA LEU A 149 0.96 16.27 -4.27
C LEU A 149 1.38 15.55 -2.99
N PRO A 150 0.92 16.01 -1.81
CA PRO A 150 1.19 15.29 -0.57
C PRO A 150 0.40 13.97 -0.55
N PRO A 151 1.06 12.81 -0.42
CA PRO A 151 0.35 11.53 -0.36
C PRO A 151 -0.36 11.37 0.98
N VAL A 152 -1.59 10.80 0.96
CA VAL A 152 -2.29 10.35 2.17
C VAL A 152 -1.74 9.01 2.67
N PHE A 153 -1.04 8.30 1.79
CA PHE A 153 -0.31 7.07 2.07
C PHE A 153 0.88 6.96 1.14
N ALA A 154 2.03 6.55 1.64
CA ALA A 154 3.16 6.13 0.82
C ALA A 154 4.04 5.14 1.61
N PHE A 155 4.63 4.17 0.92
CA PHE A 155 5.63 3.29 1.51
C PHE A 155 6.90 4.08 1.82
N SER A 156 7.37 3.98 3.04
CA SER A 156 8.61 4.64 3.50
C SER A 156 9.89 3.90 3.07
N TYR A 157 9.76 2.71 2.49
CA TYR A 157 10.86 1.86 2.04
C TYR A 157 10.54 1.25 0.68
N ALA A 158 11.59 0.80 -0.02
CA ALA A 158 11.46 0.17 -1.32
C ALA A 158 10.75 -1.20 -1.18
N ARG A 159 9.67 -1.39 -1.93
CA ARG A 159 8.86 -2.61 -1.97
C ARG A 159 9.04 -3.33 -3.30
N TYR A 160 9.16 -4.66 -3.23
CA TYR A 160 9.09 -5.56 -4.37
C TYR A 160 8.36 -6.83 -3.95
N ASP A 161 7.18 -7.03 -4.48
CA ASP A 161 6.32 -8.16 -4.14
C ASP A 161 5.99 -8.92 -5.44
N GLU A 162 6.43 -10.18 -5.54
CA GLU A 162 6.11 -11.03 -6.70
C GLU A 162 4.67 -11.54 -6.65
N ASP A 163 4.17 -11.79 -5.44
CA ASP A 163 2.77 -12.10 -5.18
C ASP A 163 1.97 -10.82 -4.89
N TRP A 164 0.64 -10.90 -5.02
CA TRP A 164 -0.25 -9.80 -4.66
C TRP A 164 -0.21 -9.50 -3.17
N SER A 165 -0.05 -8.24 -2.86
CA SER A 165 -0.11 -7.68 -1.50
C SER A 165 -1.22 -6.65 -1.40
N GLU A 166 -1.93 -6.63 -0.26
CA GLU A 166 -2.99 -5.68 0.00
C GLU A 166 -2.50 -4.49 0.81
N VAL A 167 -3.03 -3.32 0.50
CA VAL A 167 -2.88 -2.09 1.28
C VAL A 167 -4.25 -1.69 1.82
N SER A 168 -4.31 -1.31 3.08
CA SER A 168 -5.49 -0.69 3.67
C SER A 168 -5.05 0.47 4.56
N VAL A 169 -5.55 1.68 4.27
CA VAL A 169 -5.22 2.89 5.00
C VAL A 169 -6.49 3.66 5.33
N THR A 170 -6.58 4.18 6.55
CA THR A 170 -7.66 5.07 6.98
C THR A 170 -7.13 6.49 7.10
N PHE A 171 -7.85 7.45 6.52
CA PHE A 171 -7.53 8.86 6.58
C PHE A 171 -8.78 9.71 6.80
N GLN A 172 -8.61 10.92 7.29
CA GLN A 172 -9.67 11.93 7.36
C GLN A 172 -9.54 12.87 6.16
N ALA A 173 -10.63 13.09 5.42
CA ALA A 173 -10.63 14.03 4.32
C ALA A 173 -10.50 15.46 4.85
N ASP A 174 -9.44 16.16 4.49
CA ASP A 174 -9.14 17.55 4.88
C ASP A 174 -9.69 18.56 3.87
N ALA A 175 -10.05 18.11 2.67
CA ALA A 175 -10.66 18.93 1.61
C ALA A 175 -11.71 18.10 0.83
N PRO A 176 -12.56 18.75 0.01
CA PRO A 176 -13.53 18.03 -0.84
C PRO A 176 -12.82 17.44 -2.07
N HIS A 177 -11.92 16.49 -1.83
CA HIS A 177 -11.14 15.84 -2.88
C HIS A 177 -12.05 15.19 -3.92
N GLN A 178 -11.67 15.32 -5.17
CA GLN A 178 -12.40 14.77 -6.32
C GLN A 178 -11.57 13.74 -7.11
N PHE A 179 -10.28 13.65 -6.81
CA PHE A 179 -9.37 12.74 -7.51
C PHE A 179 -8.48 12.02 -6.53
N MET A 180 -8.18 10.76 -6.88
CA MET A 180 -7.14 9.93 -6.29
C MET A 180 -6.06 9.69 -7.34
N THR A 181 -4.81 9.77 -6.96
CA THR A 181 -3.65 9.54 -7.83
C THR A 181 -2.74 8.51 -7.21
N VAL A 182 -2.39 7.50 -7.99
CA VAL A 182 -1.44 6.43 -7.61
C VAL A 182 -0.11 6.69 -8.31
N GLY A 183 1.00 6.58 -7.59
CA GLY A 183 2.35 6.76 -8.13
C GLY A 183 3.39 7.07 -7.06
N VAL A 184 4.53 7.64 -7.46
CA VAL A 184 5.62 8.06 -6.55
C VAL A 184 5.71 9.58 -6.54
N PHE A 185 5.51 10.17 -5.36
CA PHE A 185 5.42 11.64 -5.17
C PHE A 185 6.68 12.25 -4.55
N LEU A 186 7.70 11.43 -4.24
CA LEU A 186 8.96 11.92 -3.70
C LEU A 186 9.77 12.68 -4.77
N PRO A 187 10.47 13.77 -4.41
CA PRO A 187 11.48 14.37 -5.27
C PRO A 187 12.52 13.34 -5.73
N ASP A 188 13.16 13.57 -6.87
CA ASP A 188 14.10 12.62 -7.46
C ASP A 188 15.26 12.25 -6.53
N ASP A 189 15.76 13.23 -5.74
CA ASP A 189 16.87 13.05 -4.81
C ASP A 189 16.46 12.21 -3.56
N ASP A 190 15.16 12.09 -3.28
CA ASP A 190 14.63 11.36 -2.13
C ASP A 190 14.16 9.94 -2.51
N VAL A 191 14.20 9.60 -3.80
CA VAL A 191 13.82 8.26 -4.26
C VAL A 191 14.96 7.28 -4.07
N GLU A 192 14.78 6.39 -3.11
CA GLU A 192 15.63 5.22 -2.94
C GLU A 192 15.13 4.10 -3.86
N ALA A 193 16.02 3.56 -4.69
CA ALA A 193 15.72 2.41 -5.51
C ALA A 193 16.76 1.31 -5.31
N ALA A 194 16.27 0.08 -5.21
CA ALA A 194 17.09 -1.12 -5.10
C ALA A 194 16.83 -2.05 -6.28
N ILE A 195 17.86 -2.80 -6.67
CA ILE A 195 17.70 -3.90 -7.62
C ILE A 195 17.15 -5.09 -6.83
N SER A 196 15.94 -5.50 -7.16
CA SER A 196 15.25 -6.63 -6.55
C SER A 196 15.23 -7.85 -7.48
N SER A 197 15.26 -7.60 -8.80
CA SER A 197 15.31 -8.64 -9.81
C SER A 197 16.06 -8.17 -11.06
N GLY A 198 16.58 -9.11 -11.85
CA GLY A 198 17.29 -8.85 -13.09
C GLY A 198 18.73 -8.35 -12.91
N GLU A 199 19.49 -8.27 -14.00
CA GLU A 199 20.90 -7.85 -13.95
C GLU A 199 21.06 -6.32 -14.02
N ASN A 200 20.25 -5.63 -14.82
CA ASN A 200 20.31 -4.18 -15.02
C ASN A 200 18.88 -3.60 -15.21
N PRO A 201 18.02 -3.70 -14.24
CA PRO A 201 16.67 -3.17 -14.37
C PRO A 201 16.68 -1.64 -14.42
N SER A 202 15.80 -1.08 -15.25
CA SER A 202 15.62 0.38 -15.40
C SER A 202 14.23 0.86 -15.00
N LEU A 203 13.32 -0.07 -14.70
CA LEU A 203 11.94 0.23 -14.32
C LEU A 203 11.61 -0.28 -12.92
N ALA A 204 10.99 0.58 -12.12
CA ALA A 204 10.15 0.18 -11.00
C ALA A 204 8.71 0.11 -11.52
N TYR A 205 8.23 -1.11 -11.72
CA TYR A 205 6.94 -1.38 -12.31
C TYR A 205 6.03 -2.12 -11.34
N TYR A 206 4.79 -1.66 -11.21
CA TYR A 206 3.80 -2.24 -10.31
C TYR A 206 2.46 -2.42 -11.03
N PHE A 207 1.80 -3.53 -10.73
CA PHE A 207 0.43 -3.79 -11.13
C PHE A 207 -0.51 -3.47 -9.97
N PHE A 208 -1.74 -3.09 -10.29
CA PHE A 208 -2.77 -2.68 -9.33
C PHE A 208 -4.11 -3.29 -9.68
N ASP A 209 -4.88 -3.62 -8.63
CA ASP A 209 -6.23 -4.17 -8.76
C ASP A 209 -7.06 -3.89 -7.50
N ALA A 210 -8.37 -4.16 -7.56
CA ALA A 210 -9.31 -4.21 -6.43
C ALA A 210 -9.28 -2.97 -5.52
N PHE A 211 -9.37 -1.76 -6.09
CA PHE A 211 -9.50 -0.55 -5.29
C PHE A 211 -10.85 -0.45 -4.60
N GLU A 212 -10.84 -0.07 -3.32
CA GLU A 212 -12.04 0.25 -2.56
C GLU A 212 -11.87 1.57 -1.82
N LEU A 213 -12.92 2.36 -1.72
CA LEU A 213 -12.93 3.60 -0.93
C LEU A 213 -14.27 3.75 -0.22
N ASP A 214 -14.27 3.48 1.07
CA ASP A 214 -15.46 3.46 1.91
C ASP A 214 -15.41 4.52 3.01
N PRO A 215 -16.50 5.22 3.30
CA PRO A 215 -16.62 6.01 4.51
C PRO A 215 -16.62 5.09 5.73
N VAL A 216 -15.82 5.45 6.74
CA VAL A 216 -15.70 4.71 7.99
C VAL A 216 -15.93 5.63 9.20
N PRO A 217 -16.34 5.11 10.37
CA PRO A 217 -16.40 5.90 11.59
C PRO A 217 -15.02 6.46 11.97
N PRO A 218 -14.96 7.57 12.72
CA PRO A 218 -13.71 8.05 13.31
C PRO A 218 -13.04 6.96 14.16
N PRO A 219 -11.71 6.90 14.19
CA PRO A 219 -11.00 6.02 15.10
C PRO A 219 -11.43 6.27 16.55
N GLY A 220 -11.90 5.22 17.25
CA GLY A 220 -12.33 5.31 18.65
C GLY A 220 -13.81 5.56 18.86
N ASP A 221 -14.63 5.75 17.84
CA ASP A 221 -16.08 5.78 17.99
C ASP A 221 -16.61 4.33 18.01
N PRO A 222 -17.26 3.87 19.12
CA PRO A 222 -17.84 2.54 19.11
C PRO A 222 -18.96 2.51 18.05
N SER A 223 -18.80 1.68 17.05
CA SER A 223 -19.87 1.39 16.08
C SER A 223 -21.19 1.17 16.83
N PRO A 224 -22.31 1.79 16.40
CA PRO A 224 -23.60 1.45 16.96
C PRO A 224 -23.80 -0.04 16.77
N SER A 225 -23.98 -0.76 17.88
CA SER A 225 -24.24 -2.18 17.92
C SER A 225 -25.38 -2.52 16.95
N GLN A 226 -25.05 -3.15 15.83
CA GLN A 226 -26.06 -3.80 15.02
C GLN A 226 -26.53 -5.03 15.78
N ASP A 227 -27.72 -4.90 16.39
CA ASP A 227 -28.47 -6.04 16.92
C ASP A 227 -28.63 -7.10 15.82
N GLN A 228 -28.00 -8.21 16.09
CA GLN A 228 -28.31 -9.59 15.71
C GLN A 228 -29.21 -9.80 14.48
N VAL A 229 -28.60 -9.99 13.32
CA VAL A 229 -29.15 -10.96 12.38
C VAL A 229 -28.16 -12.12 12.32
N LYS A 230 -28.59 -13.26 12.92
CA LYS A 230 -27.86 -14.51 12.89
C LYS A 230 -27.89 -15.05 11.46
N GLY A 231 -26.84 -14.74 10.69
CA GLY A 231 -26.54 -15.38 9.42
C GLY A 231 -25.90 -16.76 9.64
N PRO A 232 -25.93 -17.66 8.64
CA PRO A 232 -25.36 -18.99 8.76
C PRO A 232 -23.86 -18.91 9.04
N GLU A 233 -23.38 -19.88 9.85
CA GLU A 233 -21.97 -20.01 10.22
C GLU A 233 -21.07 -20.04 8.96
N PRO A 234 -19.94 -19.31 8.94
CA PRO A 234 -19.02 -19.35 7.83
C PRO A 234 -18.40 -20.75 7.71
N THR A 235 -18.48 -21.29 6.52
CA THR A 235 -17.75 -22.50 6.13
C THR A 235 -16.24 -22.24 6.26
N PRO A 236 -15.45 -23.16 6.86
CA PRO A 236 -14.01 -22.94 6.98
C PRO A 236 -13.36 -23.04 5.60
N GLY A 237 -12.84 -21.94 5.12
CA GLY A 237 -12.13 -21.88 3.84
C GLY A 237 -11.24 -20.66 3.73
N TYR A 238 -9.94 -20.90 3.94
CA TYR A 238 -8.78 -20.10 3.64
C TYR A 238 -8.53 -18.86 4.53
N ASP A 239 -7.43 -18.97 5.26
CA ASP A 239 -6.92 -18.05 6.27
C ASP A 239 -6.59 -16.68 5.69
N GLU A 240 -7.30 -15.68 6.17
CA GLU A 240 -6.81 -14.31 6.19
C GLU A 240 -5.52 -14.25 7.01
N ALA A 241 -4.45 -13.79 6.36
CA ALA A 241 -3.23 -13.30 6.98
C ALA A 241 -2.34 -14.33 7.71
N GLU A 242 -1.79 -15.27 6.97
CA GLU A 242 -0.64 -16.04 7.47
C GLU A 242 0.56 -15.14 7.85
N PHE A 243 0.65 -13.94 7.26
CA PHE A 243 1.73 -12.98 7.45
C PHE A 243 1.29 -11.53 7.75
N GLY A 244 0.01 -11.26 7.94
CA GLY A 244 -0.50 -9.91 8.23
C GLY A 244 0.01 -9.41 9.59
N THR A 245 0.94 -8.45 9.58
CA THR A 245 1.45 -7.82 10.80
C THR A 245 0.98 -6.38 10.84
N PHE A 246 0.17 -6.05 11.84
CA PHE A 246 -0.16 -4.66 12.17
C PHE A 246 0.71 -4.20 13.33
N VAL A 247 1.47 -3.13 13.14
CA VAL A 247 2.31 -2.55 14.20
C VAL A 247 1.87 -1.11 14.46
N PRO A 248 1.38 -0.78 15.67
CA PRO A 248 1.06 0.60 16.04
C PRO A 248 2.28 1.52 15.89
N ASN A 249 2.07 2.76 15.50
CA ASN A 249 3.12 3.76 15.37
C ASN A 249 3.30 4.65 16.59
N ALA A 250 2.35 4.63 17.54
CA ALA A 250 2.42 5.38 18.80
C ALA A 250 1.58 4.69 19.88
N PHE A 251 1.91 4.93 21.16
CA PHE A 251 1.11 4.56 22.31
C PHE A 251 1.42 5.50 23.50
N SER A 252 0.56 5.49 24.53
CA SER A 252 0.60 6.43 25.63
C SER A 252 0.20 5.69 26.92
N PRO A 253 1.19 5.22 27.73
CA PRO A 253 0.95 4.40 28.92
C PRO A 253 0.51 5.26 30.13
N ASN A 254 -0.54 6.06 29.97
CA ASN A 254 -1.07 6.99 30.97
C ASN A 254 -2.14 6.37 31.89
N GLY A 255 -2.56 5.11 31.62
CA GLY A 255 -3.52 4.36 32.41
C GLY A 255 -4.98 4.77 32.21
N ASP A 256 -5.32 5.41 31.09
CA ASP A 256 -6.69 5.79 30.76
C ASP A 256 -7.50 4.67 30.08
N GLY A 257 -6.85 3.55 29.77
CA GLY A 257 -7.43 2.38 29.10
C GLY A 257 -7.40 2.45 27.56
N LEU A 258 -6.80 3.50 26.99
CA LEU A 258 -6.68 3.70 25.55
C LEU A 258 -5.22 3.76 25.12
N ASN A 259 -4.79 2.79 24.29
CA ASN A 259 -3.41 2.72 23.78
C ASN A 259 -2.31 2.75 24.87
N ASP A 260 -2.61 2.22 26.04
CA ASP A 260 -1.67 2.15 27.18
C ASP A 260 -0.50 1.21 26.92
N VAL A 261 -0.58 0.40 25.87
CA VAL A 261 0.45 -0.57 25.51
C VAL A 261 0.71 -0.56 24.01
N PHE A 262 1.96 -0.75 23.65
CA PHE A 262 2.36 -1.07 22.28
C PHE A 262 2.18 -2.57 22.08
N SER A 263 1.21 -2.97 21.26
CA SER A 263 0.86 -4.36 21.00
C SER A 263 0.71 -4.60 19.51
N PRO A 264 1.78 -5.01 18.81
CA PRO A 264 1.67 -5.49 17.45
C PRO A 264 0.73 -6.68 17.33
N ARG A 265 -0.08 -6.70 16.28
CA ARG A 265 -0.86 -7.88 15.89
C ARG A 265 -0.06 -8.62 14.83
N VAL A 266 0.34 -9.83 15.13
CA VAL A 266 1.05 -10.73 14.22
C VAL A 266 0.06 -11.75 13.66
N GLY A 267 0.27 -12.18 12.39
CA GLY A 267 -0.53 -13.19 11.75
C GLY A 267 -0.36 -14.59 12.37
N SER A 268 -0.84 -15.62 11.68
CA SER A 268 -0.82 -17.02 12.17
C SER A 268 0.59 -17.57 12.38
N ILE A 269 1.59 -17.06 11.66
CA ILE A 269 2.98 -17.41 11.89
C ILE A 269 3.57 -16.43 12.91
N LEU A 270 3.89 -16.96 14.10
CA LEU A 270 4.46 -16.14 15.16
C LEU A 270 5.94 -15.83 14.88
N PRO A 271 6.40 -14.60 15.18
CA PRO A 271 7.82 -14.30 15.17
C PRO A 271 8.55 -15.12 16.23
N VAL A 272 9.85 -15.30 16.08
CA VAL A 272 10.73 -15.98 17.05
C VAL A 272 11.42 -14.99 17.99
N SER A 273 11.37 -13.71 17.67
CA SER A 273 11.96 -12.64 18.49
C SER A 273 11.21 -11.34 18.26
N PHE A 274 10.92 -10.61 19.34
CA PHE A 274 10.40 -9.26 19.29
C PHE A 274 11.15 -8.37 20.30
N LYS A 275 11.89 -7.38 19.77
CA LYS A 275 12.75 -6.53 20.59
C LYS A 275 12.49 -5.06 20.33
N VAL A 276 12.63 -4.24 21.38
CA VAL A 276 12.55 -2.79 21.29
C VAL A 276 13.87 -2.17 21.72
N TYR A 277 14.33 -1.20 20.97
CA TYR A 277 15.60 -0.51 21.15
C TYR A 277 15.39 0.99 21.34
N SER A 278 16.22 1.62 22.12
CA SER A 278 16.32 3.08 22.15
C SER A 278 16.89 3.60 20.83
N ARG A 279 16.72 4.89 20.57
CA ARG A 279 17.31 5.59 19.40
C ARG A 279 18.84 5.48 19.31
N TRP A 280 19.50 5.07 20.39
CA TRP A 280 20.95 4.85 20.45
C TRP A 280 21.35 3.39 20.25
N GLY A 281 20.39 2.52 19.90
CA GLY A 281 20.62 1.08 19.67
C GLY A 281 20.72 0.23 20.94
N GLY A 282 20.46 0.80 22.13
CA GLY A 282 20.38 0.05 23.37
C GLY A 282 19.07 -0.74 23.45
N LEU A 283 19.13 -2.05 23.74
CA LEU A 283 17.94 -2.88 23.97
C LEU A 283 17.21 -2.38 25.23
N VAL A 284 15.92 -2.07 25.09
CA VAL A 284 15.07 -1.59 26.20
C VAL A 284 14.00 -2.61 26.60
N ALA A 285 13.52 -3.42 25.66
CA ALA A 285 12.61 -4.52 25.95
C ALA A 285 12.86 -5.72 25.04
N ASP A 286 12.75 -6.92 25.62
CA ASP A 286 12.74 -8.22 24.91
C ASP A 286 11.39 -8.86 25.25
N LEU A 287 10.50 -8.94 24.27
CA LEU A 287 9.09 -9.25 24.49
C LEU A 287 8.77 -10.69 24.04
N ASP A 288 7.75 -11.28 24.66
CA ASP A 288 7.23 -12.58 24.22
C ASP A 288 6.68 -12.47 22.80
N PRO A 289 7.25 -13.16 21.82
CA PRO A 289 6.77 -13.12 20.45
C PRO A 289 5.33 -13.61 20.27
N GLY A 290 4.84 -14.48 21.17
CA GLY A 290 3.48 -15.00 21.15
C GLY A 290 2.42 -14.00 21.65
N GLN A 291 2.84 -13.04 22.50
CA GLN A 291 2.02 -11.96 23.02
C GLN A 291 2.86 -10.68 23.12
N PRO A 292 3.22 -10.06 22.01
CA PRO A 292 4.13 -8.94 21.98
C PRO A 292 3.46 -7.67 22.54
N VAL A 293 3.61 -7.44 23.83
CA VAL A 293 3.06 -6.28 24.55
C VAL A 293 4.18 -5.54 25.27
N TRP A 294 4.29 -4.25 25.02
CA TRP A 294 5.24 -3.38 25.71
C TRP A 294 4.52 -2.18 26.35
N ASP A 295 4.74 -1.99 27.65
CA ASP A 295 4.10 -0.94 28.46
C ASP A 295 4.98 0.32 28.63
N GLY A 296 5.97 0.51 27.78
CA GLY A 296 6.86 1.68 27.83
C GLY A 296 7.94 1.60 28.89
N LYS A 297 8.14 0.44 29.55
CA LYS A 297 9.15 0.27 30.59
C LYS A 297 10.37 -0.51 30.10
N ASP A 298 11.48 -0.31 30.80
CA ASP A 298 12.69 -1.11 30.65
C ASP A 298 12.58 -2.48 31.37
N ALA A 299 13.60 -3.32 31.20
CA ALA A 299 13.65 -4.65 31.85
C ALA A 299 13.64 -4.60 33.40
N ASN A 300 13.87 -3.43 34.01
CA ASN A 300 13.81 -3.22 35.45
C ASN A 300 12.46 -2.65 35.92
N GLY A 301 11.53 -2.42 35.01
CA GLY A 301 10.20 -1.87 35.28
C GLY A 301 10.16 -0.35 35.40
N HIS A 302 11.22 0.37 35.01
CA HIS A 302 11.22 1.83 34.99
C HIS A 302 10.58 2.34 33.70
N LEU A 303 9.66 3.29 33.82
CA LEU A 303 9.07 3.98 32.68
C LEU A 303 10.17 4.74 31.93
N LEU A 304 10.18 4.56 30.62
CA LEU A 304 11.13 5.22 29.73
C LEU A 304 10.66 6.64 29.36
N GLU A 305 11.60 7.47 28.99
CA GLU A 305 11.30 8.84 28.54
C GLU A 305 10.48 8.83 27.24
N PRO A 306 9.50 9.72 27.09
CA PRO A 306 8.77 9.88 25.83
C PRO A 306 9.70 10.13 24.66
N GLY A 307 9.42 9.51 23.52
CA GLY A 307 10.25 9.61 22.34
C GLY A 307 10.14 8.43 21.39
N MET A 308 11.00 8.44 20.38
CA MET A 308 11.03 7.40 19.35
C MET A 308 11.87 6.19 19.82
N TYR A 309 11.29 5.01 19.65
CA TYR A 309 11.91 3.71 19.86
C TYR A 309 11.85 2.89 18.60
N ILE A 310 12.81 1.98 18.40
CA ILE A 310 12.87 1.11 17.23
C ILE A 310 12.47 -0.29 17.67
N TRP A 311 11.51 -0.89 17.00
CA TRP A 311 11.15 -2.28 17.20
C TRP A 311 11.71 -3.17 16.10
N MET A 312 12.00 -4.42 16.42
CA MET A 312 12.46 -5.46 15.50
C MET A 312 11.71 -6.76 15.76
N LEU A 313 11.16 -7.35 14.71
CA LEU A 313 10.53 -8.66 14.67
C LEU A 313 11.38 -9.60 13.82
N GLU A 314 11.60 -10.82 14.28
CA GLU A 314 12.27 -11.88 13.54
C GLU A 314 11.36 -13.10 13.44
N TRP A 315 11.24 -13.68 12.24
CA TRP A 315 10.46 -14.89 11.98
C TRP A 315 11.34 -16.12 11.78
N PRO A 316 10.76 -17.34 11.86
CA PRO A 316 11.49 -18.58 11.61
C PRO A 316 12.17 -18.58 10.24
N ARG A 317 13.26 -19.33 10.09
CA ARG A 317 14.04 -19.41 8.84
C ARG A 317 13.27 -20.01 7.67
N ASN A 318 12.18 -20.71 7.90
CA ASN A 318 11.31 -21.31 6.90
C ASN A 318 10.21 -20.36 6.39
N THR A 319 10.17 -19.13 6.87
CA THR A 319 9.29 -18.09 6.33
C THR A 319 9.92 -17.44 5.09
N PRO A 320 9.11 -16.80 4.20
CA PRO A 320 9.62 -16.00 3.10
C PRO A 320 10.68 -14.99 3.54
N LYS A 321 11.62 -14.67 2.64
CA LYS A 321 12.80 -13.86 2.97
C LYS A 321 12.43 -12.46 3.47
N GLU A 322 11.41 -11.87 2.87
CA GLU A 322 10.87 -10.52 3.13
C GLU A 322 10.14 -10.40 4.47
N VAL A 323 9.67 -11.53 5.03
CA VAL A 323 8.96 -11.58 6.32
C VAL A 323 9.89 -11.99 7.47
N ARG A 324 11.17 -12.31 7.21
CA ARG A 324 12.08 -12.84 8.25
C ARG A 324 12.48 -11.81 9.28
N ASN A 325 12.63 -10.56 8.86
CA ASN A 325 13.03 -9.47 9.74
C ASN A 325 12.21 -8.25 9.36
N GLN A 326 11.40 -7.75 10.26
CA GLN A 326 10.71 -6.48 10.11
C GLN A 326 11.17 -5.54 11.23
N GLN A 327 11.31 -4.28 10.91
CA GLN A 327 11.66 -3.25 11.87
C GLN A 327 10.90 -1.96 11.56
N GLY A 328 10.71 -1.15 12.56
CA GLY A 328 10.07 0.13 12.42
C GLY A 328 10.23 0.98 13.66
N ALA A 329 9.56 2.12 13.69
CA ALA A 329 9.59 3.02 14.81
C ALA A 329 8.23 3.07 15.51
N VAL A 330 8.25 3.29 16.83
CA VAL A 330 7.08 3.58 17.64
C VAL A 330 7.34 4.80 18.51
N LEU A 331 6.36 5.69 18.61
CA LEU A 331 6.42 6.87 19.46
C LEU A 331 5.79 6.55 20.82
N LEU A 332 6.59 6.62 21.87
CA LEU A 332 6.11 6.62 23.27
C LEU A 332 5.69 8.05 23.62
N LEU A 333 4.46 8.22 23.99
CA LEU A 333 3.87 9.48 24.43
C LEU A 333 3.79 9.55 25.97
N ASP A 334 3.52 10.73 26.52
CA ASP A 334 3.25 10.94 27.96
C ASP A 334 1.93 10.33 28.39
#